data_678a616e13d3097b3c78a329f684d642
#
_entry.id   678a616e13d3097b3c78a329f684d642
#
_cell.length_a   1.000
_cell.length_b   1.000
_cell.length_c   1.000
_cell.angle_alpha   90.00
_cell.angle_beta   90.00
_cell.angle_gamma   90.00
#
_symmetry.space_group_name_H-M   'P 1'
#
loop_
_entity.id
_entity.type
_entity.pdbx_description
1 polymer ?
#
loop_
_entity_poly.entity_id
_entity_poly.type
_entity_poly.pdbx_seq_one_letter_code
_entity_poly.pdbx_strand_id
1 'polypeptide(L)'
;MAVAWGLANRNLDNITAIGIDEICWKKKGSKFLTLVYQIDNGCKRLLFIGKDRTKKTLLSFFEEFGPERSALLRFVCTDMWKPYLLVVAEKAGQALNILDRFHIMSHMNKAIDKVRTTEVKTLKAKGEKAVLTGSRWCLLKRPENCTENQASKLKELCRHQPEDRPSLPPQGGFPEILGLQKRLVGDQIPG
;
A
#
# COMPACT_ATOMS: atom_id res chain seq x y z
N MET A 1 -24.63 11.14 25.94
CA MET A 1 -25.03 12.49 25.50
C MET A 1 -23.98 13.21 24.65
N ALA A 2 -22.72 13.39 25.07
CA ALA A 2 -21.70 14.15 24.32
C ALA A 2 -21.47 13.66 22.90
N VAL A 3 -21.35 12.33 22.65
CA VAL A 3 -21.11 11.75 21.33
C VAL A 3 -22.32 12.02 20.40
N ALA A 4 -23.53 11.81 20.86
CA ALA A 4 -24.72 12.05 20.03
C ALA A 4 -24.84 13.54 19.67
N TRP A 5 -24.56 14.44 20.62
CA TRP A 5 -24.53 15.88 20.36
C TRP A 5 -23.45 16.24 19.34
N GLY A 6 -22.24 15.71 19.49
CA GLY A 6 -21.13 15.94 18.56
C GLY A 6 -21.43 15.46 17.14
N LEU A 7 -22.09 14.30 16.99
CA LEU A 7 -22.53 13.79 15.70
C LEU A 7 -23.61 14.68 15.05
N ALA A 8 -24.57 15.15 15.84
CA ALA A 8 -25.66 16.00 15.35
C ALA A 8 -25.18 17.42 14.96
N ASN A 9 -24.13 17.93 15.61
CA ASN A 9 -23.65 19.30 15.42
C ASN A 9 -22.32 19.39 14.64
N ARG A 10 -21.88 18.31 14.04
CA ARG A 10 -20.67 18.34 13.22
C ARG A 10 -20.92 19.09 11.91
N ASN A 11 -20.04 20.01 11.58
CA ASN A 11 -20.05 20.64 10.27
C ASN A 11 -19.37 19.71 9.24
N LEU A 12 -20.12 19.29 8.22
CA LEU A 12 -19.65 18.46 7.11
C LEU A 12 -19.51 19.26 5.80
N ASP A 13 -19.62 20.57 5.85
CA ASP A 13 -19.55 21.42 4.67
C ASP A 13 -18.11 21.68 4.25
N ASN A 14 -17.93 22.00 2.96
CA ASN A 14 -16.64 22.32 2.36
C ASN A 14 -15.57 21.23 2.47
N ILE A 15 -15.97 19.95 2.56
CA ILE A 15 -15.06 18.83 2.51
C ILE A 15 -14.80 18.48 1.05
N THR A 16 -13.55 18.61 0.60
CA THR A 16 -13.16 18.30 -0.77
C THR A 16 -12.28 17.07 -0.87
N ALA A 17 -11.73 16.59 0.24
CA ALA A 17 -10.83 15.45 0.27
C ALA A 17 -11.11 14.55 1.48
N ILE A 18 -11.30 13.26 1.23
CA ILE A 18 -11.51 12.25 2.26
C ILE A 18 -10.52 11.09 2.10
N GLY A 19 -10.16 10.51 3.24
CA GLY A 19 -9.44 9.23 3.32
C GLY A 19 -10.35 8.15 3.86
N ILE A 20 -10.26 6.96 3.31
CA ILE A 20 -11.00 5.77 3.73
C ILE A 20 -9.96 4.71 4.10
N ASP A 21 -10.01 4.22 5.32
CA ASP A 21 -9.09 3.22 5.85
C ASP A 21 -9.81 2.26 6.78
N GLU A 22 -9.16 1.18 7.17
CA GLU A 22 -9.68 0.25 8.14
C GLU A 22 -8.68 -0.10 9.23
N ILE A 23 -9.19 -0.28 10.42
CA ILE A 23 -8.41 -0.81 11.54
C ILE A 23 -8.98 -2.14 12.01
N CYS A 24 -8.08 -3.09 12.26
CA CYS A 24 -8.43 -4.34 12.95
C CYS A 24 -8.40 -4.10 14.46
N TRP A 25 -9.56 -3.91 15.09
CA TRP A 25 -9.66 -3.67 16.52
C TRP A 25 -9.65 -4.94 17.36
N LYS A 26 -9.94 -6.10 16.75
CA LYS A 26 -9.88 -7.40 17.43
C LYS A 26 -9.29 -8.45 16.49
N LYS A 27 -8.06 -8.90 16.79
CA LYS A 27 -7.36 -9.88 15.97
C LYS A 27 -8.05 -11.26 15.94
N LYS A 28 -8.54 -11.74 17.10
CA LYS A 28 -9.29 -12.97 17.19
C LYS A 28 -10.70 -12.76 16.66
N GLY A 29 -10.99 -13.34 15.48
CA GLY A 29 -12.25 -13.16 14.75
C GLY A 29 -12.24 -12.01 13.73
N SER A 30 -11.06 -11.41 13.45
CA SER A 30 -10.85 -10.43 12.38
C SER A 30 -11.95 -9.35 12.31
N LYS A 31 -12.21 -8.68 13.45
CA LYS A 31 -13.18 -7.58 13.50
C LYS A 31 -12.53 -6.28 13.06
N PHE A 32 -13.12 -5.64 12.07
CA PHE A 32 -12.65 -4.40 11.48
C PHE A 32 -13.58 -3.24 11.79
N LEU A 33 -13.03 -2.04 11.78
CA LEU A 33 -13.76 -0.79 11.70
C LEU A 33 -13.37 -0.09 10.42
N THR A 34 -14.35 0.41 9.68
CA THR A 34 -14.14 1.30 8.55
C THR A 34 -14.10 2.74 9.07
N LEU A 35 -13.05 3.45 8.73
CA LEU A 35 -12.86 4.85 9.10
C LEU A 35 -12.95 5.73 7.86
N VAL A 36 -13.67 6.82 7.97
CA VAL A 36 -13.61 7.89 6.97
C VAL A 36 -13.19 9.17 7.66
N TYR A 37 -12.20 9.84 7.12
CA TYR A 37 -11.64 11.05 7.71
C TYR A 37 -11.39 12.10 6.64
N GLN A 38 -11.50 13.36 7.05
CA GLN A 38 -11.15 14.50 6.21
C GLN A 38 -9.64 14.64 6.10
N ILE A 39 -9.15 14.88 4.88
CA ILE A 39 -7.73 15.06 4.58
C ILE A 39 -7.44 16.37 3.84
N ASP A 40 -8.37 17.31 3.87
CA ASP A 40 -8.12 18.66 3.34
C ASP A 40 -6.92 19.31 4.04
N ASN A 41 -6.25 20.21 3.34
CA ASN A 41 -5.08 20.89 3.88
C ASN A 41 -5.43 21.64 5.19
N GLY A 42 -4.64 21.39 6.23
CA GLY A 42 -4.85 21.99 7.55
C GLY A 42 -5.99 21.37 8.37
N CYS A 43 -6.75 20.42 7.83
CA CYS A 43 -7.86 19.80 8.54
C CYS A 43 -7.78 18.26 8.48
N LYS A 44 -7.58 17.66 9.66
CA LYS A 44 -7.60 16.19 9.81
C LYS A 44 -8.56 15.82 10.91
N ARG A 45 -9.75 15.37 10.54
CA ARG A 45 -10.76 14.96 11.52
C ARG A 45 -11.47 13.69 11.06
N LEU A 46 -11.92 12.92 12.02
CA LEU A 46 -12.73 11.74 11.79
C LEU A 46 -14.15 12.16 11.41
N LEU A 47 -14.64 11.63 10.28
CA LEU A 47 -15.99 11.90 9.78
C LEU A 47 -16.94 10.76 10.10
N PHE A 48 -16.47 9.51 10.04
CA PHE A 48 -17.30 8.33 10.20
C PHE A 48 -16.52 7.15 10.76
N ILE A 49 -17.18 6.38 11.61
CA ILE A 49 -16.70 5.06 12.06
C ILE A 49 -17.82 4.07 11.80
N GLY A 50 -17.57 3.12 10.90
CA GLY A 50 -18.48 2.02 10.61
C GLY A 50 -17.97 0.70 11.16
N LYS A 51 -18.90 -0.15 11.60
CA LYS A 51 -18.59 -1.50 12.02
C LYS A 51 -18.41 -2.38 10.78
N ASP A 52 -17.39 -3.22 10.80
CA ASP A 52 -16.99 -4.16 9.77
C ASP A 52 -16.44 -3.49 8.48
N ARG A 53 -15.63 -4.27 7.75
CA ARG A 53 -15.08 -3.92 6.45
C ARG A 53 -16.00 -4.46 5.35
N THR A 54 -17.06 -3.71 5.03
CA THR A 54 -18.02 -4.15 4.00
C THR A 54 -18.41 -3.01 3.04
N LYS A 55 -18.85 -3.38 1.84
CA LYS A 55 -19.45 -2.42 0.90
C LYS A 55 -20.60 -1.64 1.55
N LYS A 56 -21.45 -2.33 2.31
CA LYS A 56 -22.61 -1.74 3.01
C LYS A 56 -22.17 -0.67 4.02
N THR A 57 -21.10 -0.93 4.76
CA THR A 57 -20.57 0.03 5.76
C THR A 57 -20.12 1.34 5.08
N LEU A 58 -19.45 1.26 3.94
CA LEU A 58 -19.04 2.46 3.22
C LEU A 58 -20.21 3.16 2.53
N LEU A 59 -21.20 2.41 2.04
CA LEU A 59 -22.43 2.99 1.50
C LEU A 59 -23.18 3.80 2.56
N SER A 60 -23.29 3.30 3.81
CA SER A 60 -23.96 4.04 4.89
C SER A 60 -23.27 5.37 5.21
N PHE A 61 -21.92 5.45 5.05
CA PHE A 61 -21.24 6.74 5.13
C PHE A 61 -21.71 7.71 4.05
N PHE A 62 -21.76 7.28 2.78
CA PHE A 62 -22.18 8.15 1.68
C PHE A 62 -23.65 8.54 1.75
N GLU A 63 -24.52 7.68 2.29
CA GLU A 63 -25.93 8.01 2.57
C GLU A 63 -26.01 9.11 3.63
N GLU A 64 -25.25 9.03 4.71
CA GLU A 64 -25.19 10.04 5.77
C GLU A 64 -24.51 11.33 5.31
N PHE A 65 -23.46 11.22 4.49
CA PHE A 65 -22.71 12.35 3.96
C PHE A 65 -23.54 13.16 2.95
N GLY A 66 -24.37 12.48 2.18
CA GLY A 66 -25.30 13.04 1.21
C GLY A 66 -24.71 13.21 -0.20
N PRO A 67 -25.57 13.16 -1.21
CA PRO A 67 -25.15 13.25 -2.62
C PRO A 67 -24.54 14.62 -2.97
N GLU A 68 -25.08 15.69 -2.40
CA GLU A 68 -24.60 17.05 -2.66
C GLU A 68 -23.17 17.24 -2.20
N ARG A 69 -22.84 16.80 -0.97
CA ARG A 69 -21.46 16.85 -0.44
C ARG A 69 -20.55 15.88 -1.17
N SER A 70 -21.06 14.71 -1.55
CA SER A 70 -20.30 13.73 -2.33
C SER A 70 -19.89 14.30 -3.69
N ALA A 71 -20.74 15.12 -4.32
CA ALA A 71 -20.45 15.79 -5.58
C ALA A 71 -19.35 16.88 -5.46
N LEU A 72 -19.09 17.38 -4.24
CA LEU A 72 -18.01 18.36 -3.99
C LEU A 72 -16.65 17.71 -3.76
N LEU A 73 -16.60 16.39 -3.58
CA LEU A 73 -15.34 15.68 -3.37
C LEU A 73 -14.47 15.77 -4.63
N ARG A 74 -13.23 16.21 -4.45
CA ARG A 74 -12.19 16.28 -5.47
C ARG A 74 -11.20 15.11 -5.37
N PHE A 75 -10.95 14.64 -4.15
CA PHE A 75 -9.99 13.58 -3.87
C PHE A 75 -10.58 12.57 -2.87
N VAL A 76 -10.42 11.30 -3.19
CA VAL A 76 -10.74 10.19 -2.29
C VAL A 76 -9.53 9.28 -2.20
N CYS A 77 -8.91 9.20 -1.02
CA CYS A 77 -7.78 8.31 -0.78
C CYS A 77 -8.29 6.99 -0.20
N THR A 78 -8.00 5.86 -0.86
CA THR A 78 -8.41 4.52 -0.39
C THR A 78 -7.28 3.52 -0.53
N ASP A 79 -7.44 2.35 0.12
CA ASP A 79 -6.68 1.16 -0.24
C ASP A 79 -7.13 0.61 -1.62
N MET A 80 -6.50 -0.48 -2.07
CA MET A 80 -6.84 -1.13 -3.34
C MET A 80 -7.97 -2.16 -3.21
N TRP A 81 -8.77 -2.12 -2.14
CA TRP A 81 -9.84 -3.08 -1.95
C TRP A 81 -11.02 -2.82 -2.89
N LYS A 82 -11.20 -3.71 -3.84
CA LYS A 82 -12.17 -3.56 -4.94
C LYS A 82 -13.59 -3.14 -4.52
N PRO A 83 -14.19 -3.66 -3.41
CA PRO A 83 -15.51 -3.22 -2.98
C PRO A 83 -15.58 -1.73 -2.63
N TYR A 84 -14.51 -1.15 -2.04
CA TYR A 84 -14.48 0.29 -1.75
C TYR A 84 -14.32 1.11 -3.02
N LEU A 85 -13.45 0.68 -3.94
CA LEU A 85 -13.28 1.34 -5.24
C LEU A 85 -14.60 1.43 -6.02
N LEU A 86 -15.42 0.36 -5.96
CA LEU A 86 -16.74 0.35 -6.61
C LEU A 86 -17.72 1.33 -5.96
N VAL A 87 -17.74 1.44 -4.62
CA VAL A 87 -18.57 2.41 -3.92
C VAL A 87 -18.15 3.84 -4.22
N VAL A 88 -16.83 4.11 -4.22
CA VAL A 88 -16.30 5.43 -4.56
C VAL A 88 -16.65 5.82 -5.99
N ALA A 89 -16.49 4.90 -6.95
CA ALA A 89 -16.86 5.13 -8.34
C ALA A 89 -18.36 5.40 -8.51
N GLU A 90 -19.23 4.78 -7.70
CA GLU A 90 -20.68 4.96 -7.72
C GLU A 90 -21.11 6.29 -7.06
N LYS A 91 -20.52 6.64 -5.90
CA LYS A 91 -20.98 7.75 -5.05
C LYS A 91 -20.20 9.05 -5.22
N ALA A 92 -18.96 8.96 -5.67
CA ALA A 92 -18.05 10.09 -5.86
C ALA A 92 -17.21 9.91 -7.13
N GLY A 93 -17.82 9.46 -8.23
CA GLY A 93 -17.14 9.10 -9.47
C GLY A 93 -16.42 10.28 -10.17
N GLN A 94 -16.75 11.52 -9.83
CA GLN A 94 -16.05 12.72 -10.31
C GLN A 94 -14.76 12.99 -9.52
N ALA A 95 -14.60 12.42 -8.31
CA ALA A 95 -13.41 12.60 -7.49
C ALA A 95 -12.25 11.76 -8.02
N LEU A 96 -11.04 12.32 -7.97
CA LEU A 96 -9.82 11.55 -8.26
C LEU A 96 -9.58 10.56 -7.12
N ASN A 97 -9.63 9.27 -7.45
CA ASN A 97 -9.30 8.23 -6.49
C ASN A 97 -7.79 8.06 -6.40
N ILE A 98 -7.22 8.33 -5.23
CA ILE A 98 -5.80 8.20 -4.92
C ILE A 98 -5.60 6.93 -4.11
N LEU A 99 -4.81 6.01 -4.63
CA LEU A 99 -4.48 4.79 -3.89
C LEU A 99 -3.45 5.09 -2.80
N ASP A 100 -3.68 4.54 -1.60
CA ASP A 100 -2.77 4.71 -0.48
C ASP A 100 -1.39 4.12 -0.79
N ARG A 101 -0.38 4.97 -0.74
CA ARG A 101 1.01 4.61 -0.99
C ARG A 101 1.50 3.47 -0.09
N PHE A 102 1.09 3.44 1.17
CA PHE A 102 1.50 2.38 2.09
C PHE A 102 1.03 1.00 1.61
N HIS A 103 -0.22 0.92 1.15
CA HIS A 103 -0.78 -0.32 0.61
C HIS A 103 -0.10 -0.74 -0.70
N ILE A 104 0.18 0.21 -1.60
CA ILE A 104 0.95 -0.05 -2.83
C ILE A 104 2.32 -0.63 -2.49
N MET A 105 3.07 0.02 -1.58
CA MET A 105 4.40 -0.43 -1.18
C MET A 105 4.35 -1.79 -0.45
N SER A 106 3.32 -2.05 0.35
CA SER A 106 3.12 -3.34 0.99
C SER A 106 2.93 -4.47 -0.04
N HIS A 107 2.12 -4.25 -1.07
CA HIS A 107 1.93 -5.22 -2.16
C HIS A 107 3.21 -5.44 -2.95
N MET A 108 3.93 -4.36 -3.28
CA MET A 108 5.22 -4.44 -3.96
C MET A 108 6.24 -5.25 -3.16
N ASN A 109 6.37 -4.95 -1.87
CA ASN A 109 7.29 -5.67 -0.99
C ASN A 109 6.96 -7.17 -0.88
N LYS A 110 5.67 -7.52 -0.84
CA LYS A 110 5.22 -8.92 -0.87
C LYS A 110 5.57 -9.60 -2.18
N ALA A 111 5.42 -8.91 -3.32
CA ALA A 111 5.78 -9.44 -4.64
C ALA A 111 7.29 -9.69 -4.73
N ILE A 112 8.12 -8.73 -4.32
CA ILE A 112 9.58 -8.87 -4.29
C ILE A 112 10.00 -10.06 -3.40
N ASP A 113 9.44 -10.16 -2.19
CA ASP A 113 9.78 -11.26 -1.26
C ASP A 113 9.32 -12.63 -1.79
N LYS A 114 8.20 -12.69 -2.50
CA LYS A 114 7.75 -13.91 -3.17
C LYS A 114 8.74 -14.37 -4.24
N VAL A 115 9.20 -13.47 -5.11
CA VAL A 115 10.20 -13.80 -6.15
C VAL A 115 11.49 -14.25 -5.48
N ARG A 116 12.00 -13.51 -4.50
CA ARG A 116 13.19 -13.88 -3.72
C ARG A 116 13.10 -15.29 -3.13
N THR A 117 11.98 -15.61 -2.48
CA THR A 117 11.80 -16.92 -1.82
C THR A 117 11.66 -18.04 -2.83
N THR A 118 11.05 -17.80 -3.97
CA THR A 118 10.97 -18.78 -5.08
C THR A 118 12.35 -19.07 -5.62
N GLU A 119 13.15 -18.04 -5.90
CA GLU A 119 14.52 -18.18 -6.39
C GLU A 119 15.42 -18.95 -5.41
N VAL A 120 15.36 -18.64 -4.12
CA VAL A 120 16.08 -19.39 -3.08
C VAL A 120 15.70 -20.88 -3.09
N LYS A 121 14.41 -21.20 -3.26
CA LYS A 121 13.97 -22.61 -3.33
C LYS A 121 14.50 -23.30 -4.58
N THR A 122 14.45 -22.63 -5.73
CA THR A 122 14.93 -23.15 -7.01
C THR A 122 16.42 -23.45 -6.98
N LEU A 123 17.24 -22.50 -6.50
CA LEU A 123 18.70 -22.69 -6.37
C LEU A 123 19.05 -23.84 -5.42
N LYS A 124 18.38 -23.92 -4.27
CA LYS A 124 18.57 -25.04 -3.34
C LYS A 124 18.20 -26.39 -3.94
N ALA A 125 17.12 -26.47 -4.73
CA ALA A 125 16.71 -27.69 -5.40
C ALA A 125 17.71 -28.16 -6.45
N LYS A 126 18.44 -27.21 -7.07
CA LYS A 126 19.53 -27.48 -8.03
C LYS A 126 20.88 -27.78 -7.36
N GLY A 127 20.97 -27.74 -6.02
CA GLY A 127 22.24 -27.86 -5.29
C GLY A 127 23.15 -26.64 -5.42
N GLU A 128 22.63 -25.50 -5.94
CA GLU A 128 23.38 -24.28 -6.14
C GLU A 128 23.36 -23.39 -4.88
N LYS A 129 24.39 -22.52 -4.75
CA LYS A 129 24.46 -21.57 -3.64
C LYS A 129 23.31 -20.57 -3.71
N ALA A 130 22.37 -20.65 -2.75
CA ALA A 130 21.22 -19.76 -2.68
C ALA A 130 21.62 -18.37 -2.13
N VAL A 131 22.25 -17.56 -2.99
CA VAL A 131 22.82 -16.24 -2.67
C VAL A 131 21.82 -15.25 -2.05
N LEU A 132 20.53 -15.39 -2.39
CA LEU A 132 19.46 -14.56 -1.86
C LEU A 132 18.98 -14.97 -0.45
N THR A 133 19.60 -15.99 0.17
CA THR A 133 19.29 -16.37 1.54
C THR A 133 19.64 -15.23 2.49
N GLY A 134 18.69 -14.83 3.36
CA GLY A 134 18.88 -13.73 4.32
C GLY A 134 18.92 -12.32 3.70
N SER A 135 18.61 -12.16 2.40
CA SER A 135 18.67 -10.85 1.70
C SER A 135 17.37 -10.05 1.76
N ARG A 136 16.33 -10.53 2.46
CA ARG A 136 15.02 -9.88 2.49
C ARG A 136 15.10 -8.38 2.77
N TRP A 137 15.74 -8.01 3.87
CA TRP A 137 15.82 -6.61 4.30
C TRP A 137 16.77 -5.76 3.47
N CYS A 138 17.77 -6.38 2.80
CA CYS A 138 18.60 -5.69 1.83
C CYS A 138 17.80 -5.23 0.60
N LEU A 139 16.76 -6.01 0.22
CA LEU A 139 15.95 -5.75 -0.95
C LEU A 139 14.70 -4.91 -0.67
N LEU A 140 14.20 -4.89 0.58
CA LEU A 140 12.94 -4.21 0.92
C LEU A 140 13.13 -2.87 1.61
N LYS A 141 14.30 -2.61 2.20
CA LYS A 141 14.61 -1.33 2.84
C LYS A 141 15.17 -0.33 1.82
N ARG A 142 14.99 0.94 2.10
CA ARG A 142 15.73 2.00 1.42
C ARG A 142 17.21 1.92 1.81
N PRO A 143 18.15 2.26 0.92
CA PRO A 143 19.59 2.19 1.20
C PRO A 143 19.99 2.91 2.48
N GLU A 144 19.44 4.09 2.75
CA GLU A 144 19.70 4.90 3.95
C GLU A 144 19.24 4.23 5.26
N ASN A 145 18.34 3.26 5.18
CA ASN A 145 17.81 2.50 6.33
C ASN A 145 18.46 1.11 6.46
N CYS A 146 19.41 0.76 5.60
CA CYS A 146 20.14 -0.48 5.68
C CYS A 146 21.25 -0.39 6.75
N THR A 147 21.44 -1.48 7.50
CA THR A 147 22.64 -1.62 8.33
C THR A 147 23.86 -1.85 7.43
N GLU A 148 25.08 -1.63 7.96
CA GLU A 148 26.33 -1.86 7.20
C GLU A 148 26.40 -3.28 6.61
N ASN A 149 26.01 -4.30 7.39
CA ASN A 149 25.97 -5.69 6.93
C ASN A 149 24.94 -5.88 5.79
N GLN A 150 23.80 -5.20 5.85
CA GLN A 150 22.79 -5.24 4.79
C GLN A 150 23.28 -4.54 3.53
N ALA A 151 23.93 -3.38 3.67
CA ALA A 151 24.49 -2.63 2.56
C ALA A 151 25.63 -3.41 1.88
N SER A 152 26.54 -4.02 2.64
CA SER A 152 27.61 -4.88 2.13
C SER A 152 27.06 -6.08 1.38
N LYS A 153 26.04 -6.75 1.94
CA LYS A 153 25.37 -7.87 1.27
C LYS A 153 24.67 -7.44 -0.01
N LEU A 154 24.03 -6.27 -0.05
CA LEU A 154 23.42 -5.74 -1.26
C LEU A 154 24.45 -5.49 -2.34
N LYS A 155 25.61 -4.90 -2.01
CA LYS A 155 26.73 -4.73 -2.94
C LYS A 155 27.25 -6.07 -3.49
N GLU A 156 27.38 -7.07 -2.63
CA GLU A 156 27.76 -8.43 -3.06
C GLU A 156 26.75 -9.01 -4.06
N LEU A 157 25.45 -8.90 -3.77
CA LEU A 157 24.40 -9.37 -4.65
C LEU A 157 24.41 -8.67 -6.02
N CYS A 158 24.69 -7.35 -6.03
CA CYS A 158 24.79 -6.59 -7.28
C CYS A 158 26.01 -7.02 -8.14
N ARG A 159 27.10 -7.46 -7.52
CA ARG A 159 28.30 -7.96 -8.23
C ARG A 159 28.12 -9.36 -8.82
N HIS A 160 27.22 -10.15 -8.26
CA HIS A 160 26.93 -11.52 -8.74
C HIS A 160 25.89 -11.54 -9.87
N GLN A 161 25.57 -10.42 -10.51
CA GLN A 161 24.83 -10.41 -11.76
C GLN A 161 25.77 -10.93 -12.87
N PRO A 162 25.47 -12.10 -13.48
CA PRO A 162 26.21 -12.52 -14.65
C PRO A 162 25.87 -11.57 -15.80
N GLU A 163 26.85 -10.82 -16.28
CA GLU A 163 26.76 -10.00 -17.50
C GLU A 163 26.46 -10.82 -18.75
N ASP A 164 26.66 -12.15 -18.68
CA ASP A 164 26.54 -13.11 -19.76
C ASP A 164 25.37 -14.09 -19.60
N ARG A 165 24.14 -13.64 -19.35
CA ARG A 165 22.99 -14.49 -19.65
C ARG A 165 22.42 -14.10 -21.00
N PRO A 166 22.44 -15.04 -22.01
CA PRO A 166 21.71 -14.84 -23.24
C PRO A 166 20.24 -14.57 -22.89
N SER A 167 19.61 -13.68 -23.64
CA SER A 167 18.24 -13.23 -23.53
C SER A 167 17.25 -14.41 -23.41
N LEU A 168 17.04 -14.89 -22.20
CA LEU A 168 15.90 -15.75 -21.87
C LEU A 168 14.67 -14.86 -21.68
N PRO A 169 13.49 -15.33 -22.13
CA PRO A 169 12.25 -14.57 -22.00
C PRO A 169 11.96 -14.24 -20.53
N PRO A 170 11.22 -13.15 -20.25
CA PRO A 170 11.01 -12.60 -18.90
C PRO A 170 10.16 -13.55 -18.07
N GLN A 171 10.80 -14.49 -17.40
CA GLN A 171 10.23 -15.20 -16.27
C GLN A 171 10.94 -14.65 -15.04
N GLY A 172 10.22 -13.73 -14.36
CA GLY A 172 10.57 -13.00 -13.15
C GLY A 172 11.75 -13.54 -12.34
N GLY A 173 12.93 -12.95 -12.49
CA GLY A 173 14.14 -13.32 -11.79
C GLY A 173 14.79 -12.13 -11.07
N PHE A 174 15.88 -12.41 -10.40
CA PHE A 174 16.68 -11.46 -9.61
C PHE A 174 17.01 -10.11 -10.30
N PRO A 175 17.32 -10.06 -11.64
CA PRO A 175 17.54 -8.79 -12.34
C PRO A 175 16.32 -7.85 -12.33
N GLU A 176 15.09 -8.39 -12.38
CA GLU A 176 13.88 -7.58 -12.31
C GLU A 176 13.66 -6.97 -10.93
N ILE A 177 13.99 -7.71 -9.85
CA ILE A 177 13.90 -7.19 -8.47
C ILE A 177 14.82 -5.98 -8.31
N LEU A 178 16.05 -6.05 -8.79
CA LEU A 178 17.01 -4.95 -8.72
C LEU A 178 16.60 -3.78 -9.62
N GLY A 179 16.05 -4.07 -10.81
CA GLY A 179 15.51 -3.06 -11.71
C GLY A 179 14.31 -2.33 -11.11
N LEU A 180 13.40 -3.04 -10.44
CA LEU A 180 12.29 -2.46 -9.69
C LEU A 180 12.77 -1.63 -8.51
N GLN A 181 13.76 -2.12 -7.76
CA GLN A 181 14.34 -1.38 -6.63
C GLN A 181 15.02 -0.08 -7.10
N LYS A 182 15.81 -0.11 -8.20
CA LYS A 182 16.42 1.08 -8.79
C LYS A 182 15.35 2.11 -9.21
N ARG A 183 14.28 1.69 -9.86
CA ARG A 183 13.17 2.59 -10.26
C ARG A 183 12.38 3.15 -9.08
N LEU A 184 12.25 2.40 -7.99
CA LEU A 184 11.50 2.82 -6.80
C LEU A 184 12.29 3.74 -5.89
N VAL A 185 13.62 3.62 -5.87
CA VAL A 185 14.52 4.36 -4.98
C VAL A 185 15.12 5.60 -5.68
N GLY A 186 14.93 5.73 -7.00
CA GLY A 186 15.61 6.75 -7.82
C GLY A 186 17.08 6.41 -8.04
N ASP A 187 17.70 7.01 -9.07
CA ASP A 187 19.08 6.78 -9.51
C ASP A 187 20.16 7.25 -8.50
N GLN A 188 19.98 7.01 -7.22
CA GLN A 188 20.91 7.41 -6.14
C GLN A 188 21.84 6.27 -5.68
N ILE A 189 22.25 5.38 -6.60
CA ILE A 189 23.40 4.51 -6.34
C ILE A 189 24.53 5.06 -7.21
N PRO A 190 25.54 5.74 -6.63
CA PRO A 190 26.73 6.10 -7.39
C PRO A 190 27.44 4.82 -7.83
N GLY A 191 27.85 4.77 -9.10
CA GLY A 191 28.58 3.70 -9.72
C GLY A 191 29.93 3.42 -9.08
#